data_f7a6e3f07d3b304149b30aa1fea1fbe3
#
_entry.id   f7a6e3f07d3b304149b30aa1fea1fbe3
#
_cell.length_a   1.000
_cell.length_b   1.000
_cell.length_c   1.000
_cell.angle_alpha   90.00
_cell.angle_beta   90.00
_cell.angle_gamma   90.00
#
_symmetry.space_group_name_H-M   'P 1'
#
loop_
_entity.id
_entity.type
_entity.pdbx_description
1 polymer ?
#
loop_
_entity_poly.entity_id
_entity_poly.type
_entity_poly.pdbx_seq_one_letter_code
_entity_poly.pdbx_strand_id
1 'polypeptide(L)'
;PLLWPLEHLAERYYRSELAGQNRQTLDLYVANLLGTLHRYEVLPQILGDLPALRAVLGAPDDGVTQGNANRLLKNISAQTGAEVMYLMDITGKTLAASNWDKHDSFVGRNFSFRPYFSEAMAGRLGRFFGLGTTSAKRGYFFAAAVRSGEKIIGVLVVKVDLDHTESLWGKTP
;
A
#
# COMPACT_ATOMS: atom_id res chain seq x y z
N PRO A 1 60.98 -3.30 -2.68
CA PRO A 1 60.35 -2.00 -2.57
C PRO A 1 59.28 -1.71 -3.66
N LEU A 2 59.03 -2.68 -4.55
CA LEU A 2 58.05 -2.51 -5.66
C LEU A 2 56.68 -3.19 -5.41
N LEU A 3 56.51 -3.88 -4.30
CA LEU A 3 55.25 -4.61 -3.99
C LEU A 3 54.16 -3.71 -3.41
N TRP A 4 54.52 -2.63 -2.72
CA TRP A 4 53.60 -1.73 -2.05
C TRP A 4 52.62 -0.96 -2.98
N PRO A 5 53.04 -0.47 -4.18
CA PRO A 5 52.10 0.15 -5.10
C PRO A 5 51.13 -0.83 -5.74
N LEU A 6 51.48 -2.12 -5.89
CA LEU A 6 50.62 -3.15 -6.45
C LEU A 6 49.49 -3.57 -5.49
N GLU A 7 49.79 -3.65 -4.19
CA GLU A 7 48.79 -3.94 -3.16
C GLU A 7 47.75 -2.82 -3.08
N HIS A 8 48.16 -1.58 -3.09
CA HIS A 8 47.23 -0.44 -3.11
C HIS A 8 46.36 -0.33 -4.37
N LEU A 9 46.92 -0.70 -5.52
CA LEU A 9 46.13 -0.78 -6.77
C LEU A 9 45.12 -1.90 -6.76
N ALA A 10 45.49 -3.07 -6.25
CA ALA A 10 44.59 -4.22 -6.09
C ALA A 10 43.48 -3.93 -5.10
N GLU A 11 43.78 -3.31 -3.93
CA GLU A 11 42.74 -2.90 -2.95
C GLU A 11 41.77 -1.85 -3.54
N ARG A 12 42.26 -0.88 -4.27
CA ARG A 12 41.42 0.14 -4.93
C ARG A 12 40.52 -0.49 -5.99
N TYR A 13 41.06 -1.40 -6.80
CA TYR A 13 40.28 -2.13 -7.79
C TYR A 13 39.22 -3.00 -7.15
N TYR A 14 39.57 -3.79 -6.13
CA TYR A 14 38.62 -4.64 -5.38
C TYR A 14 37.52 -3.83 -4.69
N ARG A 15 37.83 -2.70 -4.09
CA ARG A 15 36.85 -1.81 -3.46
C ARG A 15 35.91 -1.17 -4.47
N SER A 16 36.42 -0.80 -5.66
CA SER A 16 35.58 -0.23 -6.72
C SER A 16 34.66 -1.28 -7.36
N GLU A 17 35.13 -2.50 -7.51
CA GLU A 17 34.37 -3.64 -8.02
C GLU A 17 33.23 -4.01 -7.06
N LEU A 18 33.54 -4.17 -5.77
CA LEU A 18 32.55 -4.44 -4.72
C LEU A 18 31.55 -3.30 -4.56
N ALA A 19 31.97 -2.06 -4.67
CA ALA A 19 31.08 -0.90 -4.65
C ALA A 19 30.15 -0.87 -5.87
N GLY A 20 30.64 -1.27 -7.04
CA GLY A 20 29.86 -1.39 -8.28
C GLY A 20 28.80 -2.48 -8.20
N GLN A 21 29.17 -3.68 -7.75
CA GLN A 21 28.25 -4.81 -7.58
C GLN A 21 27.17 -4.53 -6.52
N ASN A 22 27.55 -3.92 -5.41
CA ASN A 22 26.60 -3.53 -4.36
C ASN A 22 25.61 -2.46 -4.87
N ARG A 23 26.07 -1.53 -5.71
CA ARG A 23 25.23 -0.50 -6.30
C ARG A 23 24.22 -1.08 -7.30
N GLN A 24 24.66 -2.00 -8.18
CA GLN A 24 23.78 -2.69 -9.11
C GLN A 24 22.73 -3.54 -8.38
N THR A 25 23.12 -4.25 -7.31
CA THR A 25 22.19 -5.03 -6.50
C THR A 25 21.16 -4.12 -5.82
N LEU A 26 21.59 -2.98 -5.28
CA LEU A 26 20.68 -1.99 -4.67
C LEU A 26 19.73 -1.39 -5.71
N ASP A 27 20.21 -1.03 -6.90
CA ASP A 27 19.40 -0.47 -7.97
C ASP A 27 18.34 -1.47 -8.45
N LEU A 28 18.69 -2.74 -8.58
CA LEU A 28 17.73 -3.81 -8.89
C LEU A 28 16.69 -4.00 -7.77
N TYR A 29 17.11 -3.94 -6.51
CA TYR A 29 16.22 -4.02 -5.36
C TYR A 29 15.22 -2.87 -5.35
N VAL A 30 15.70 -1.65 -5.53
CA VAL A 30 14.86 -0.44 -5.60
C VAL A 30 13.88 -0.52 -6.77
N ALA A 31 14.34 -0.92 -7.95
CA ALA A 31 13.51 -1.06 -9.14
C ALA A 31 12.39 -2.11 -8.93
N ASN A 32 12.70 -3.26 -8.32
CA ASN A 32 11.72 -4.28 -7.96
C ASN A 32 10.70 -3.79 -6.93
N LEU A 33 11.16 -3.08 -5.91
CA LEU A 33 10.28 -2.49 -4.89
C LEU A 33 9.31 -1.50 -5.53
N LEU A 34 9.82 -0.57 -6.33
CA LEU A 34 9.00 0.42 -7.03
C LEU A 34 8.01 -0.24 -8.00
N GLY A 35 8.43 -1.27 -8.74
CA GLY A 35 7.57 -2.04 -9.63
C GLY A 35 6.45 -2.77 -8.87
N THR A 36 6.77 -3.31 -7.70
CA THR A 36 5.77 -3.96 -6.82
C THR A 36 4.78 -2.94 -6.27
N LEU A 37 5.25 -1.81 -5.75
CA LEU A 37 4.39 -0.76 -5.19
C LEU A 37 3.49 -0.12 -6.26
N HIS A 38 3.99 0.04 -7.48
CA HIS A 38 3.22 0.63 -8.58
C HIS A 38 1.95 -0.18 -8.92
N ARG A 39 1.97 -1.51 -8.77
CA ARG A 39 0.79 -2.36 -8.96
C ARG A 39 -0.33 -2.05 -7.95
N TYR A 40 0.03 -1.70 -6.73
CA TYR A 40 -0.95 -1.36 -5.69
C TYR A 40 -1.45 0.08 -5.78
N GLU A 41 -0.63 0.96 -6.34
CA GLU A 41 -0.92 2.38 -6.47
C GLU A 41 -2.17 2.66 -7.31
N VAL A 42 -2.39 1.88 -8.37
CA VAL A 42 -3.52 2.05 -9.28
C VAL A 42 -4.82 1.44 -8.75
N LEU A 43 -4.75 0.49 -7.81
CA LEU A 43 -5.91 -0.25 -7.32
C LEU A 43 -7.00 0.64 -6.70
N PRO A 44 -6.70 1.63 -5.83
CA PRO A 44 -7.75 2.46 -5.25
C PRO A 44 -8.58 3.20 -6.29
N GLN A 45 -7.95 3.65 -7.38
CA GLN A 45 -8.65 4.36 -8.46
C GLN A 45 -9.56 3.42 -9.24
N ILE A 46 -9.06 2.25 -9.64
CA ILE A 46 -9.81 1.26 -10.43
C ILE A 46 -10.97 0.69 -9.62
N LEU A 47 -10.72 0.32 -8.38
CA LEU A 47 -11.71 -0.34 -7.52
C LEU A 47 -12.77 0.63 -6.99
N GLY A 48 -12.46 1.93 -6.86
CA GLY A 48 -13.41 2.95 -6.40
C GLY A 48 -14.67 3.06 -7.26
N ASP A 49 -14.60 2.63 -8.52
CA ASP A 49 -15.72 2.64 -9.44
C ASP A 49 -16.67 1.44 -9.31
N LEU A 50 -16.31 0.44 -8.48
CA LEU A 50 -17.14 -0.75 -8.30
C LEU A 50 -18.50 -0.43 -7.67
N PRO A 51 -19.61 -0.91 -8.26
CA PRO A 51 -20.97 -0.61 -7.77
C PRO A 51 -21.19 -0.98 -6.30
N ALA A 52 -20.62 -2.10 -5.83
CA ALA A 52 -20.76 -2.55 -4.45
C ALA A 52 -20.12 -1.58 -3.45
N LEU A 53 -19.02 -0.91 -3.80
CA LEU A 53 -18.37 0.09 -2.94
C LEU A 53 -19.16 1.40 -2.92
N ARG A 54 -19.71 1.80 -4.06
CA ARG A 54 -20.60 2.98 -4.13
C ARG A 54 -21.91 2.76 -3.39
N ALA A 55 -22.46 1.54 -3.42
CA ALA A 55 -23.70 1.21 -2.73
C ALA A 55 -23.57 1.43 -1.21
N VAL A 56 -22.49 0.99 -0.57
CA VAL A 56 -22.29 1.19 0.86
C VAL A 56 -22.07 2.67 1.23
N LEU A 57 -21.48 3.47 0.34
CA LEU A 57 -21.36 4.92 0.56
C LEU A 57 -22.71 5.64 0.45
N GLY A 58 -23.65 5.11 -0.35
CA GLY A 58 -25.01 5.61 -0.46
C GLY A 58 -25.95 5.15 0.65
N ALA A 59 -25.66 4.01 1.30
CA ALA A 59 -26.45 3.42 2.37
C ALA A 59 -25.54 2.83 3.47
N PRO A 60 -24.85 3.69 4.25
CA PRO A 60 -23.80 3.26 5.18
C PRO A 60 -24.31 2.40 6.34
N ASP A 61 -25.58 2.49 6.68
CA ASP A 61 -26.20 1.74 7.77
C ASP A 61 -26.89 0.44 7.29
N ASP A 62 -26.86 0.16 5.99
CA ASP A 62 -27.38 -1.09 5.44
C ASP A 62 -26.37 -2.22 5.57
N GLY A 63 -26.62 -3.14 6.50
CA GLY A 63 -25.76 -4.29 6.78
C GLY A 63 -25.56 -5.23 5.58
N VAL A 64 -26.50 -5.27 4.62
CA VAL A 64 -26.39 -6.11 3.42
C VAL A 64 -25.36 -5.51 2.45
N THR A 65 -25.44 -4.23 2.16
CA THR A 65 -24.48 -3.54 1.29
C THR A 65 -23.09 -3.52 1.92
N GLN A 66 -23.00 -3.28 3.23
CA GLN A 66 -21.75 -3.34 3.98
C GLN A 66 -21.11 -4.74 3.93
N GLY A 67 -21.91 -5.80 4.16
CA GLY A 67 -21.45 -7.18 4.08
C GLY A 67 -20.94 -7.57 2.68
N ASN A 68 -21.61 -7.08 1.63
CA ASN A 68 -21.18 -7.30 0.25
C ASN A 68 -19.85 -6.60 -0.05
N ALA A 69 -19.68 -5.34 0.36
CA ALA A 69 -18.45 -4.59 0.21
C ALA A 69 -17.29 -5.24 0.98
N ASN A 70 -17.51 -5.68 2.21
CA ASN A 70 -16.52 -6.37 3.03
C ASN A 70 -16.01 -7.64 2.34
N ARG A 71 -16.92 -8.51 1.86
CA ARG A 71 -16.55 -9.74 1.15
C ARG A 71 -15.80 -9.45 -0.15
N LEU A 72 -16.25 -8.46 -0.90
CA LEU A 72 -15.59 -8.02 -2.13
C LEU A 72 -14.15 -7.57 -1.86
N LEU A 73 -13.94 -6.66 -0.90
CA LEU A 73 -12.63 -6.17 -0.52
C LEU A 73 -11.71 -7.30 -0.01
N LYS A 74 -12.27 -8.25 0.76
CA LYS A 74 -11.52 -9.43 1.24
C LYS A 74 -11.04 -10.31 0.09
N ASN A 75 -11.91 -10.58 -0.89
CA ASN A 75 -11.54 -11.38 -2.06
C ASN A 75 -10.47 -10.70 -2.91
N ILE A 76 -10.61 -9.40 -3.18
CA ILE A 76 -9.63 -8.64 -3.96
C ILE A 76 -8.30 -8.56 -3.21
N SER A 77 -8.31 -8.31 -1.90
CA SER A 77 -7.12 -8.28 -1.05
C SER A 77 -6.36 -9.61 -1.12
N ALA A 78 -7.07 -10.75 -1.03
CA ALA A 78 -6.46 -12.08 -1.14
C ALA A 78 -5.86 -12.34 -2.52
N GLN A 79 -6.50 -11.89 -3.60
CA GLN A 79 -6.01 -12.09 -4.97
C GLN A 79 -4.82 -11.18 -5.32
N THR A 80 -4.77 -9.98 -4.77
CA THR A 80 -3.72 -9.00 -5.07
C THR A 80 -2.53 -9.09 -4.14
N GLY A 81 -2.68 -9.73 -2.97
CA GLY A 81 -1.66 -9.76 -1.92
C GLY A 81 -1.59 -8.47 -1.09
N ALA A 82 -2.57 -7.57 -1.22
CA ALA A 82 -2.66 -6.41 -0.35
C ALA A 82 -2.95 -6.85 1.10
N GLU A 83 -2.34 -6.20 2.08
CA GLU A 83 -2.54 -6.55 3.50
C GLU A 83 -3.97 -6.23 3.94
N VAL A 84 -4.42 -5.01 3.70
CA VAL A 84 -5.79 -4.56 4.01
C VAL A 84 -6.26 -3.56 2.94
N MET A 85 -7.50 -3.74 2.50
CA MET A 85 -8.24 -2.75 1.70
C MET A 85 -9.44 -2.25 2.51
N TYR A 86 -9.70 -0.95 2.50
CA TYR A 86 -10.81 -0.38 3.24
C TYR A 86 -11.38 0.88 2.61
N LEU A 87 -12.68 1.06 2.80
CA LEU A 87 -13.47 2.16 2.26
C LEU A 87 -13.92 3.07 3.38
N MET A 88 -13.63 4.35 3.24
CA MET A 88 -14.05 5.40 4.18
C MET A 88 -15.08 6.32 3.52
N ASP A 89 -15.98 6.87 4.35
CA ASP A 89 -16.81 7.99 3.96
C ASP A 89 -16.03 9.31 3.94
N ILE A 90 -16.70 10.40 3.60
CA ILE A 90 -16.11 11.75 3.54
C ILE A 90 -15.65 12.29 4.91
N THR A 91 -16.04 11.67 6.01
CA THR A 91 -15.61 12.01 7.38
C THR A 91 -14.38 11.22 7.82
N GLY A 92 -13.94 10.25 7.00
CA GLY A 92 -12.84 9.34 7.30
C GLY A 92 -13.23 8.13 8.14
N LYS A 93 -14.53 7.90 8.40
CA LYS A 93 -15.04 6.70 9.06
C LYS A 93 -14.99 5.52 8.07
N THR A 94 -14.41 4.42 8.49
CA THR A 94 -14.33 3.19 7.69
C THR A 94 -15.67 2.46 7.69
N LEU A 95 -16.29 2.33 6.54
CA LEU A 95 -17.59 1.66 6.36
C LEU A 95 -17.42 0.18 6.01
N ALA A 96 -16.38 -0.17 5.24
CA ALA A 96 -16.08 -1.54 4.85
C ALA A 96 -14.57 -1.79 4.82
N ALA A 97 -14.14 -3.01 5.13
CA ALA A 97 -12.74 -3.40 5.13
C ALA A 97 -12.55 -4.88 4.82
N SER A 98 -11.42 -5.24 4.19
CA SER A 98 -11.07 -6.63 3.89
C SER A 98 -10.81 -7.48 5.15
N ASN A 99 -10.43 -6.82 6.26
CA ASN A 99 -10.20 -7.45 7.57
C ASN A 99 -11.41 -7.33 8.53
N TRP A 100 -12.61 -7.15 8.00
CA TRP A 100 -13.84 -6.91 8.78
C TRP A 100 -14.14 -7.99 9.85
N ASP A 101 -13.71 -9.23 9.59
CA ASP A 101 -13.92 -10.40 10.44
C ASP A 101 -12.76 -10.70 11.40
N LYS A 102 -11.75 -9.81 11.48
CA LYS A 102 -10.61 -9.95 12.37
C LYS A 102 -10.77 -9.10 13.64
N HIS A 103 -10.04 -9.48 14.70
CA HIS A 103 -10.01 -8.74 15.98
C HIS A 103 -9.47 -7.30 15.82
N ASP A 104 -8.63 -7.07 14.84
CA ASP A 104 -8.03 -5.78 14.48
C ASP A 104 -8.77 -5.09 13.31
N SER A 105 -10.07 -5.38 13.16
CA SER A 105 -10.91 -4.83 12.09
C SER A 105 -10.82 -3.31 12.02
N PHE A 106 -10.79 -2.80 10.78
CA PHE A 106 -10.80 -1.36 10.51
C PHE A 106 -12.21 -0.78 10.43
N VAL A 107 -13.24 -1.62 10.29
CA VAL A 107 -14.64 -1.16 10.23
C VAL A 107 -15.00 -0.35 11.46
N GLY A 108 -15.63 0.81 11.28
CA GLY A 108 -16.02 1.74 12.33
C GLY A 108 -14.91 2.65 12.83
N ARG A 109 -13.64 2.42 12.47
CA ARG A 109 -12.51 3.30 12.85
C ARG A 109 -12.46 4.53 11.96
N ASN A 110 -11.92 5.63 12.49
CA ASN A 110 -11.74 6.87 11.75
C ASN A 110 -10.25 7.14 11.49
N PHE A 111 -9.91 7.41 10.21
CA PHE A 111 -8.56 7.70 9.76
C PHE A 111 -8.45 9.05 9.03
N SER A 112 -9.38 9.98 9.29
CA SER A 112 -9.38 11.33 8.68
C SER A 112 -8.10 12.12 8.95
N PHE A 113 -7.38 11.80 10.05
CA PHE A 113 -6.12 12.43 10.42
C PHE A 113 -4.92 12.00 9.58
N ARG A 114 -5.09 11.00 8.74
CA ARG A 114 -4.00 10.46 7.91
C ARG A 114 -3.75 11.32 6.67
N PRO A 115 -2.47 11.59 6.32
CA PRO A 115 -2.13 12.40 5.16
C PRO A 115 -2.74 11.88 3.84
N TYR A 116 -2.78 10.56 3.64
CA TYR A 116 -3.36 9.97 2.43
C TYR A 116 -4.86 10.25 2.29
N PHE A 117 -5.59 10.42 3.41
CA PHE A 117 -7.00 10.77 3.37
C PHE A 117 -7.20 12.20 2.85
N SER A 118 -6.47 13.18 3.39
CA SER A 118 -6.55 14.57 2.95
C SER A 118 -6.14 14.75 1.49
N GLU A 119 -5.12 14.01 1.03
CA GLU A 119 -4.71 13.99 -0.37
C GLU A 119 -5.83 13.47 -1.28
N ALA A 120 -6.43 12.33 -0.91
CA ALA A 120 -7.54 11.75 -1.68
C ALA A 120 -8.76 12.66 -1.69
N MET A 121 -9.12 13.29 -0.57
CA MET A 121 -10.21 14.27 -0.50
C MET A 121 -9.95 15.53 -1.32
N ALA A 122 -8.68 15.86 -1.59
CA ALA A 122 -8.29 16.92 -2.51
C ALA A 122 -8.25 16.45 -3.99
N GLY A 123 -8.68 15.21 -4.27
CA GLY A 123 -8.72 14.63 -5.61
C GLY A 123 -7.36 14.14 -6.14
N ARG A 124 -6.34 14.10 -5.30
CA ARG A 124 -5.02 13.57 -5.63
C ARG A 124 -4.87 12.13 -5.15
N LEU A 125 -3.91 11.41 -5.70
CA LEU A 125 -3.53 10.09 -5.17
C LEU A 125 -2.75 10.26 -3.87
N GLY A 126 -3.33 9.77 -2.77
CA GLY A 126 -2.67 9.76 -1.47
C GLY A 126 -1.64 8.62 -1.38
N ARG A 127 -0.41 8.97 -1.00
CA ARG A 127 0.67 8.02 -0.70
C ARG A 127 1.18 8.29 0.70
N PHE A 128 1.35 7.23 1.47
CA PHE A 128 1.88 7.36 2.83
C PHE A 128 2.64 6.09 3.21
N PHE A 129 3.83 6.28 3.74
CA PHE A 129 4.60 5.22 4.38
C PHE A 129 4.64 5.46 5.88
N GLY A 130 4.26 4.48 6.67
CA GLY A 130 4.29 4.63 8.12
C GLY A 130 3.73 3.47 8.89
N LEU A 131 3.75 3.62 10.22
CA LEU A 131 3.21 2.64 11.15
C LEU A 131 1.67 2.69 11.14
N GLY A 132 1.06 1.51 10.96
CA GLY A 132 -0.38 1.34 11.13
C GLY A 132 -0.77 1.48 12.60
N THR A 133 -1.65 2.43 12.92
CA THR A 133 -2.11 2.66 14.30
C THR A 133 -2.91 1.50 14.89
N THR A 134 -3.49 0.67 14.03
CA THR A 134 -4.30 -0.48 14.43
C THR A 134 -3.51 -1.78 14.43
N SER A 135 -2.70 -1.99 13.39
CA SER A 135 -1.94 -3.23 13.21
C SER A 135 -0.55 -3.19 13.85
N ALA A 136 -0.06 -2.01 14.26
CA ALA A 136 1.32 -1.76 14.70
C ALA A 136 2.40 -2.24 13.71
N LYS A 137 2.03 -2.46 12.44
CA LYS A 137 2.95 -2.86 11.36
C LYS A 137 3.24 -1.71 10.44
N ARG A 138 4.46 -1.63 9.94
CA ARG A 138 4.84 -0.70 8.89
C ARG A 138 4.19 -1.11 7.57
N GLY A 139 3.76 -0.12 6.80
CA GLY A 139 3.15 -0.39 5.51
C GLY A 139 3.13 0.83 4.61
N TYR A 140 2.91 0.56 3.34
CA TYR A 140 2.61 1.58 2.34
C TYR A 140 1.10 1.69 2.17
N PHE A 141 0.59 2.92 2.10
CA PHE A 141 -0.83 3.21 1.93
C PHE A 141 -1.03 4.00 0.65
N PHE A 142 -1.91 3.52 -0.21
CA PHE A 142 -2.36 4.20 -1.41
C PHE A 142 -3.84 4.51 -1.28
N ALA A 143 -4.25 5.75 -1.52
CA ALA A 143 -5.62 6.19 -1.34
C ALA A 143 -6.10 7.00 -2.53
N ALA A 144 -7.32 6.75 -2.98
CA ALA A 144 -7.96 7.52 -4.03
C ALA A 144 -9.41 7.86 -3.66
N ALA A 145 -9.88 8.99 -4.17
CA ALA A 145 -11.26 9.42 -4.03
C ALA A 145 -12.20 8.47 -4.79
N VAL A 146 -13.28 8.08 -4.14
CA VAL A 146 -14.44 7.46 -4.78
C VAL A 146 -15.40 8.55 -5.16
N ARG A 147 -15.88 8.55 -6.41
CA ARG A 147 -16.68 9.64 -6.96
C ARG A 147 -18.05 9.18 -7.42
N SER A 148 -19.00 10.12 -7.34
CA SER A 148 -20.28 10.05 -8.04
C SER A 148 -20.42 11.31 -8.89
N GLY A 149 -20.20 11.20 -10.20
CA GLY A 149 -19.96 12.36 -11.05
C GLY A 149 -18.73 13.15 -10.58
N GLU A 150 -18.88 14.46 -10.44
CA GLU A 150 -17.82 15.35 -9.97
C GLU A 150 -17.62 15.32 -8.44
N LYS A 151 -18.59 14.77 -7.70
CA LYS A 151 -18.57 14.81 -6.23
C LYS A 151 -17.77 13.64 -5.66
N ILE A 152 -16.85 13.94 -4.72
CA ILE A 152 -16.20 12.92 -3.89
C ILE A 152 -17.21 12.46 -2.86
N ILE A 153 -17.44 11.14 -2.78
CA ILE A 153 -18.38 10.49 -1.85
C ILE A 153 -17.68 9.60 -0.82
N GLY A 154 -16.40 9.31 -1.00
CA GLY A 154 -15.60 8.52 -0.08
C GLY A 154 -14.17 8.38 -0.53
N VAL A 155 -13.39 7.59 0.20
CA VAL A 155 -11.97 7.29 -0.09
C VAL A 155 -11.73 5.79 0.05
N LEU A 156 -11.17 5.19 -0.99
CA LEU A 156 -10.70 3.81 -0.96
C LEU A 156 -9.20 3.79 -0.69
N VAL A 157 -8.77 2.91 0.21
CA VAL A 157 -7.38 2.76 0.61
C VAL A 157 -6.91 1.32 0.45
N VAL A 158 -5.69 1.17 -0.07
CA VAL A 158 -4.96 -0.09 -0.16
C VAL A 158 -3.71 0.00 0.71
N LYS A 159 -3.59 -0.87 1.69
CA LYS A 159 -2.41 -1.03 2.55
C LYS A 159 -1.61 -2.23 2.09
N VAL A 160 -0.30 -2.05 1.94
CA VAL A 160 0.67 -3.10 1.59
C VAL A 160 1.66 -3.29 2.74
N ASP A 161 1.85 -4.53 3.16
CA ASP A 161 2.86 -4.91 4.15
C ASP A 161 4.21 -5.12 3.43
N LEU A 162 5.22 -4.34 3.82
CA LEU A 162 6.55 -4.46 3.24
C LEU A 162 7.36 -5.62 3.81
N ASP A 163 7.14 -5.98 5.07
CA ASP A 163 7.86 -7.07 5.72
C ASP A 163 7.55 -8.41 5.01
N HIS A 164 6.31 -8.58 4.55
CA HIS A 164 5.92 -9.74 3.74
C HIS A 164 6.55 -9.70 2.34
N THR A 165 6.65 -8.53 1.73
CA THR A 165 7.26 -8.34 0.41
C THR A 165 8.76 -8.63 0.45
N GLU A 166 9.46 -8.19 1.50
CA GLU A 166 10.89 -8.46 1.71
C GLU A 166 11.17 -9.95 1.95
N SER A 167 10.29 -10.67 2.66
CA SER A 167 10.44 -12.10 2.92
C SER A 167 10.33 -12.97 1.67
N LEU A 168 9.63 -12.49 0.65
CA LEU A 168 9.53 -13.17 -0.64
C LEU A 168 10.82 -13.02 -1.46
N TRP A 169 11.58 -11.94 -1.25
CA TRP A 169 12.82 -11.68 -2.00
C TRP A 169 14.07 -12.27 -1.35
N GLY A 170 14.09 -12.44 -0.04
CA GLY A 170 15.17 -13.13 0.68
C GLY A 170 15.26 -14.63 0.41
N LYS A 171 14.34 -15.20 -0.37
CA LYS A 171 14.30 -16.61 -0.78
C LYS A 171 14.70 -16.86 -2.22
N THR A 172 15.12 -15.84 -2.96
CA THR A 172 15.69 -16.03 -4.30
C THR A 172 17.18 -16.34 -4.13
N PRO A 173 17.66 -17.50 -4.60
CA PRO A 173 19.06 -17.95 -4.46
C PRO A 173 20.03 -17.05 -5.21
#